data_6be2ae398abebf5c06fadd857e55c7aa
#
_entry.id   6be2ae398abebf5c06fadd857e55c7aa
#
_cell.length_a   1.000
_cell.length_b   1.000
_cell.length_c   1.000
_cell.angle_alpha   90.00
_cell.angle_beta   90.00
_cell.angle_gamma   90.00
#
_symmetry.space_group_name_H-M   'P 1'
#
loop_
_entity.id
_entity.type
_entity.pdbx_description
1 polymer ?
#
loop_
_entity_poly.entity_id
_entity_poly.type
_entity_poly.pdbx_seq_one_letter_code
_entity_poly.pdbx_strand_id
1 'polypeptide(L)'
;MEMGIAIKTIGQQIINMVTDLSLSSAPAIHLHINSGGGCAFSGLAGAGHILNSDIPVFTYVEGSAASAATIMSCVGAQRHITEHSFMLIHQISTGVWGTYENLVDEKESMDSLMEMLEGIYLKHTKIKKKQLKDLLKRDLWLNPQKCLELGLVDEIIKYERG
;
A
#
# COMPACT_ATOMS: atom_id res chain seq x y z
N MET A 1 -14.82 14.11 17.56
CA MET A 1 -14.86 14.82 16.26
C MET A 1 -14.32 13.84 15.23
N GLU A 2 -15.21 13.19 14.50
CA GLU A 2 -14.83 12.24 13.45
C GLU A 2 -14.37 13.03 12.23
N MET A 3 -13.14 12.84 11.82
CA MET A 3 -12.63 13.38 10.57
C MET A 3 -12.47 12.23 9.58
N GLY A 4 -13.50 12.02 8.77
CA GLY A 4 -13.44 11.09 7.65
C GLY A 4 -12.82 11.77 6.44
N ILE A 5 -11.69 11.27 5.95
CA ILE A 5 -11.09 11.71 4.70
C ILE A 5 -11.42 10.67 3.63
N ALA A 6 -12.28 11.01 2.69
CA ALA A 6 -12.55 10.19 1.53
C ALA A 6 -11.67 10.65 0.36
N ILE A 7 -10.73 9.84 -0.09
CA ILE A 7 -9.98 10.08 -1.32
C ILE A 7 -10.71 9.36 -2.44
N LYS A 8 -11.38 10.13 -3.33
CA LYS A 8 -11.94 9.60 -4.57
C LYS A 8 -10.84 9.57 -5.64
N THR A 9 -10.39 8.39 -6.01
CA THR A 9 -9.62 8.20 -7.23
C THR A 9 -10.61 8.06 -8.41
N ILE A 10 -10.36 8.80 -9.48
CA ILE A 10 -11.08 8.67 -10.76
C ILE A 10 -10.67 7.33 -11.37
N GLY A 11 -11.53 6.34 -11.25
CA GLY A 11 -11.29 4.97 -11.72
C GLY A 11 -11.72 3.95 -10.67
N GLN A 12 -12.98 3.82 -10.48
CA GLN A 12 -13.79 2.69 -9.96
C GLN A 12 -13.29 1.86 -8.76
N GLN A 13 -12.36 2.32 -7.93
CA GLN A 13 -12.11 1.64 -6.65
C GLN A 13 -12.10 2.64 -5.52
N ILE A 14 -13.12 2.55 -4.68
CA ILE A 14 -13.25 3.33 -3.45
C ILE A 14 -12.32 2.71 -2.43
N ILE A 15 -11.25 3.42 -2.04
CA ILE A 15 -10.52 3.11 -0.81
C ILE A 15 -11.41 3.61 0.32
N ASN A 16 -12.05 2.71 1.03
CA ASN A 16 -12.78 3.05 2.25
C ASN A 16 -11.76 3.34 3.35
N MET A 17 -11.51 4.61 3.63
CA MET A 17 -10.78 5.04 4.81
C MET A 17 -11.78 5.29 5.93
N VAL A 18 -11.72 4.50 6.98
CA VAL A 18 -12.37 4.80 8.24
C VAL A 18 -11.27 5.18 9.22
N THR A 19 -11.28 6.43 9.69
CA THR A 19 -10.39 6.87 10.77
C THR A 19 -11.15 6.85 12.07
N ASP A 20 -10.70 6.03 13.00
CA ASP A 20 -11.19 6.03 14.40
C ASP A 20 -10.15 6.72 15.28
N LEU A 21 -10.58 7.77 15.98
CA LEU A 21 -9.77 8.48 16.97
C LEU A 21 -10.09 7.92 18.35
N SER A 22 -9.46 6.81 18.74
CA SER A 22 -9.58 6.31 20.11
C SER A 22 -8.63 7.07 21.04
N LEU A 23 -9.21 7.76 22.04
CA LEU A 23 -8.54 8.65 23.00
C LEU A 23 -7.97 7.89 24.21
N SER A 24 -7.12 6.88 24.06
CA SER A 24 -6.57 6.18 25.23
C SER A 24 -5.06 6.29 25.45
N SER A 25 -4.33 6.97 24.59
CA SER A 25 -2.92 7.36 24.70
C SER A 25 -2.63 8.36 23.59
N ALA A 26 -1.44 8.76 23.26
CA ALA A 26 -1.17 9.76 22.22
C ALA A 26 -2.07 9.57 20.99
N PRO A 27 -2.71 10.63 20.46
CA PRO A 27 -3.65 10.52 19.35
C PRO A 27 -2.97 9.84 18.17
N ALA A 28 -3.64 8.86 17.56
CA ALA A 28 -3.20 8.17 16.35
C ALA A 28 -4.32 8.16 15.32
N ILE A 29 -3.95 8.14 14.04
CA ILE A 29 -4.88 7.94 12.93
C ILE A 29 -4.87 6.45 12.59
N HIS A 30 -6.03 5.81 12.60
CA HIS A 30 -6.18 4.41 12.21
C HIS A 30 -6.71 4.36 10.78
N LEU A 31 -5.88 3.87 9.87
CA LEU A 31 -6.20 3.75 8.45
C LEU A 31 -6.51 2.29 8.11
N HIS A 32 -7.80 2.00 7.90
CA HIS A 32 -8.27 0.68 7.49
C HIS A 32 -8.29 0.58 5.96
N ILE A 33 -7.64 -0.46 5.42
CA ILE A 33 -7.41 -0.63 3.98
C ILE A 33 -8.04 -1.94 3.51
N ASN A 34 -9.01 -1.81 2.61
CA ASN A 34 -9.52 -2.91 1.79
C ASN A 34 -9.62 -2.43 0.35
N SER A 35 -8.60 -2.70 -0.47
CA SER A 35 -8.48 -2.12 -1.81
C SER A 35 -7.65 -2.98 -2.75
N GLY A 36 -8.12 -3.12 -3.97
CA GLY A 36 -7.37 -3.72 -5.09
C GLY A 36 -6.26 -2.82 -5.66
N GLY A 37 -6.10 -1.60 -5.14
CA GLY A 37 -5.16 -0.63 -5.67
C GLY A 37 -5.79 0.30 -6.70
N GLY A 38 -5.04 0.68 -7.73
CA GLY A 38 -5.45 1.61 -8.77
C GLY A 38 -4.28 2.48 -9.25
N CYS A 39 -4.49 3.78 -9.39
CA CYS A 39 -3.48 4.71 -9.86
C CYS A 39 -2.26 4.76 -8.93
N ALA A 40 -1.07 4.48 -9.46
CA ALA A 40 0.19 4.51 -8.71
C ALA A 40 0.49 5.89 -8.12
N PHE A 41 0.21 6.98 -8.84
CA PHE A 41 0.40 8.34 -8.35
C PHE A 41 -0.50 8.65 -7.14
N SER A 42 -1.73 8.14 -7.12
CA SER A 42 -2.60 8.27 -5.95
C SER A 42 -2.07 7.50 -4.74
N GLY A 43 -1.50 6.32 -4.96
CA GLY A 43 -0.82 5.55 -3.90
C GLY A 43 0.40 6.28 -3.34
N LEU A 44 1.21 6.88 -4.21
CA LEU A 44 2.37 7.70 -3.82
C LEU A 44 1.94 8.95 -3.03
N ALA A 45 0.89 9.65 -3.49
CA ALA A 45 0.35 10.81 -2.78
C ALA A 45 -0.17 10.42 -1.39
N GLY A 46 -0.93 9.32 -1.30
CA GLY A 46 -1.42 8.79 -0.03
C GLY A 46 -0.27 8.40 0.92
N ALA A 47 0.76 7.71 0.42
CA ALA A 47 1.95 7.39 1.19
C ALA A 47 2.67 8.66 1.68
N GLY A 48 2.76 9.68 0.83
CA GLY A 48 3.32 10.98 1.20
C GLY A 48 2.55 11.64 2.35
N HIS A 49 1.23 11.61 2.32
CA HIS A 49 0.40 12.13 3.42
C HIS A 49 0.59 11.35 4.71
N ILE A 50 0.69 10.02 4.65
CA ILE A 50 0.94 9.17 5.82
C ILE A 50 2.30 9.50 6.44
N LEU A 51 3.35 9.60 5.61
CA LEU A 51 4.71 9.87 6.07
C LEU A 51 4.92 11.28 6.63
N ASN A 52 4.16 12.27 6.12
CA ASN A 52 4.27 13.68 6.55
C ASN A 52 3.22 14.06 7.61
N SER A 53 2.47 13.10 8.13
CA SER A 53 1.50 13.37 9.19
C SER A 53 2.20 13.65 10.52
N ASP A 54 1.81 14.74 11.20
CA ASP A 54 2.25 15.06 12.55
C ASP A 54 1.70 14.07 13.60
N ILE A 55 0.62 13.37 13.25
CA ILE A 55 -0.02 12.33 14.06
C ILE A 55 0.36 10.97 13.50
N PRO A 56 0.84 10.00 14.29
CA PRO A 56 1.17 8.67 13.80
C PRO A 56 -0.01 8.02 13.07
N VAL A 57 0.23 7.49 11.88
CA VAL A 57 -0.78 6.75 11.13
C VAL A 57 -0.49 5.26 11.25
N PHE A 58 -1.42 4.50 11.82
CA PHE A 58 -1.39 3.05 11.90
C PHE A 58 -2.24 2.47 10.77
N THR A 59 -1.69 1.54 10.02
CA THR A 59 -2.39 0.94 8.87
C THR A 59 -2.87 -0.47 9.19
N TYR A 60 -4.08 -0.79 8.75
CA TYR A 60 -4.75 -2.07 8.97
C TYR A 60 -5.24 -2.63 7.64
N VAL A 61 -4.65 -3.73 7.21
CA VAL A 61 -5.15 -4.45 6.02
C VAL A 61 -6.27 -5.37 6.44
N GLU A 62 -7.48 -5.10 5.93
CA GLU A 62 -8.69 -5.85 6.21
C GLU A 62 -9.32 -6.33 4.91
N GLY A 63 -9.28 -7.64 4.66
CA GLY A 63 -9.65 -8.24 3.39
C GLY A 63 -8.49 -8.24 2.41
N SER A 64 -8.19 -7.12 1.75
CA SER A 64 -7.06 -7.07 0.83
C SER A 64 -6.38 -5.70 0.74
N ALA A 65 -5.08 -5.70 0.49
CA ALA A 65 -4.35 -4.56 -0.04
C ALA A 65 -3.52 -5.01 -1.24
N ALA A 66 -3.81 -4.48 -2.42
CA ALA A 66 -3.09 -4.84 -3.64
C ALA A 66 -2.54 -3.61 -4.36
N SER A 67 -1.42 -3.79 -5.09
CA SER A 67 -0.88 -2.75 -5.98
C SER A 67 -0.65 -1.42 -5.24
N ALA A 68 -1.19 -0.30 -5.74
CA ALA A 68 -1.05 1.03 -5.14
C ALA A 68 -1.48 1.11 -3.66
N ALA A 69 -2.42 0.26 -3.21
CA ALA A 69 -2.84 0.22 -1.81
C ALA A 69 -1.74 -0.29 -0.87
N THR A 70 -0.87 -1.17 -1.35
CA THR A 70 0.25 -1.68 -0.55
C THR A 70 1.33 -0.63 -0.30
N ILE A 71 1.47 0.35 -1.19
CA ILE A 71 2.38 1.49 -1.01
C ILE A 71 1.96 2.30 0.22
N MET A 72 0.65 2.53 0.38
CA MET A 72 0.11 3.22 1.55
C MET A 72 0.23 2.37 2.81
N SER A 73 -0.10 1.07 2.73
CA SER A 73 -0.11 0.20 3.90
C SER A 73 1.28 0.00 4.50
N CYS A 74 2.33 -0.08 3.67
CA CYS A 74 3.69 -0.38 4.16
C CYS A 74 4.45 0.83 4.73
N VAL A 75 3.89 2.05 4.64
CA VAL A 75 4.52 3.27 5.19
C VAL A 75 3.92 3.73 6.52
N GLY A 76 2.93 3.01 7.06
CA GLY A 76 2.37 3.28 8.36
C GLY A 76 3.39 3.20 9.49
N ALA A 77 3.20 3.98 10.56
CA ALA A 77 4.03 3.96 11.78
C ALA A 77 3.93 2.63 12.53
N GLN A 78 2.77 1.98 12.48
CA GLN A 78 2.53 0.58 12.80
C GLN A 78 1.65 0.00 11.70
N ARG A 79 1.92 -1.25 11.32
CA ARG A 79 1.31 -1.88 10.16
C ARG A 79 0.72 -3.23 10.55
N HIS A 80 -0.58 -3.37 10.38
CA HIS A 80 -1.33 -4.52 10.80
C HIS A 80 -2.01 -5.21 9.62
N ILE A 81 -2.24 -6.49 9.73
CA ILE A 81 -3.05 -7.28 8.82
C ILE A 81 -3.94 -8.24 9.61
N THR A 82 -5.21 -8.37 9.24
CA THR A 82 -6.07 -9.38 9.87
C THR A 82 -5.76 -10.79 9.35
N GLU A 83 -6.04 -11.81 10.15
CA GLU A 83 -5.67 -13.22 9.86
C GLU A 83 -6.30 -13.81 8.58
N HIS A 84 -7.37 -13.17 8.05
CA HIS A 84 -8.05 -13.59 6.82
C HIS A 84 -7.80 -12.65 5.64
N SER A 85 -6.80 -11.77 5.74
CA SER A 85 -6.47 -10.80 4.71
C SER A 85 -5.29 -11.21 3.86
N PHE A 86 -5.14 -10.54 2.71
CA PHE A 86 -4.04 -10.80 1.78
C PHE A 86 -3.44 -9.51 1.26
N MET A 87 -2.18 -9.55 0.87
CA MET A 87 -1.53 -8.47 0.14
C MET A 87 -1.00 -8.97 -1.20
N LEU A 88 -0.99 -8.10 -2.19
CA LEU A 88 -0.40 -8.37 -3.50
C LEU A 88 0.46 -7.19 -3.93
N ILE A 89 1.77 -7.44 -4.08
CA ILE A 89 2.70 -6.49 -4.68
C ILE A 89 3.07 -6.99 -6.09
N HIS A 90 3.02 -6.11 -7.06
CA HIS A 90 3.35 -6.41 -8.44
C HIS A 90 3.94 -5.20 -9.15
N GLN A 91 4.53 -5.42 -10.32
CA GLN A 91 5.02 -4.36 -11.18
C GLN A 91 3.89 -3.47 -11.71
N ILE A 92 4.24 -2.27 -12.18
CA ILE A 92 3.29 -1.38 -12.86
C ILE A 92 2.77 -2.07 -14.12
N SER A 93 1.48 -1.89 -14.36
CA SER A 93 0.85 -2.22 -15.66
C SER A 93 0.32 -0.94 -16.29
N THR A 94 0.58 -0.77 -17.56
CA THR A 94 0.06 0.36 -18.34
C THR A 94 -0.36 -0.11 -19.73
N GLY A 95 -1.20 0.66 -20.38
CA GLY A 95 -1.51 0.52 -21.79
C GLY A 95 -1.13 1.81 -22.51
N VAL A 96 -0.34 1.70 -23.57
CA VAL A 96 0.09 2.85 -24.35
C VAL A 96 -0.13 2.61 -25.84
N TRP A 97 -0.57 3.64 -26.53
CA TRP A 97 -0.75 3.69 -27.96
C TRP A 97 -0.18 5.01 -28.48
N GLY A 98 0.63 4.94 -29.55
CA GLY A 98 1.19 6.16 -30.13
C GLY A 98 2.31 5.88 -31.11
N THR A 99 3.10 6.90 -31.41
CA THR A 99 4.30 6.82 -32.22
C THR A 99 5.41 6.06 -31.50
N TYR A 100 6.46 5.69 -32.22
CA TYR A 100 7.64 5.05 -31.62
C TYR A 100 8.19 5.87 -30.43
N GLU A 101 8.33 7.18 -30.59
CA GLU A 101 8.85 8.05 -29.52
C GLU A 101 7.91 8.09 -28.32
N ASN A 102 6.57 8.08 -28.52
CA ASN A 102 5.64 7.99 -27.39
C ASN A 102 5.84 6.69 -26.59
N LEU A 103 6.16 5.57 -27.23
CA LEU A 103 6.43 4.30 -26.56
C LEU A 103 7.75 4.36 -25.75
N VAL A 104 8.77 5.03 -26.31
CA VAL A 104 10.07 5.22 -25.64
C VAL A 104 9.87 6.09 -24.39
N ASP A 105 9.20 7.24 -24.53
CA ASP A 105 8.93 8.15 -23.43
C ASP A 105 8.11 7.48 -22.30
N GLU A 106 7.09 6.71 -22.67
CA GLU A 106 6.28 5.96 -21.70
C GLU A 106 7.12 4.92 -20.96
N LYS A 107 7.98 4.19 -21.68
CA LYS A 107 8.87 3.21 -21.05
C LYS A 107 9.81 3.89 -20.04
N GLU A 108 10.43 5.02 -20.37
CA GLU A 108 11.30 5.76 -19.48
C GLU A 108 10.56 6.27 -18.23
N SER A 109 9.34 6.75 -18.44
CA SER A 109 8.46 7.18 -17.35
C SER A 109 8.11 6.03 -16.40
N MET A 110 7.80 4.86 -16.95
CA MET A 110 7.50 3.65 -16.18
C MET A 110 8.72 3.11 -15.44
N ASP A 111 9.91 3.14 -16.05
CA ASP A 111 11.15 2.75 -15.39
C ASP A 111 11.42 3.64 -14.16
N SER A 112 11.26 4.96 -14.30
CA SER A 112 11.42 5.92 -13.21
C SER A 112 10.42 5.69 -12.08
N LEU A 113 9.16 5.42 -12.43
CA LEU A 113 8.10 5.15 -11.47
C LEU A 113 8.34 3.82 -10.76
N MET A 114 8.79 2.78 -11.47
CA MET A 114 9.17 1.49 -10.86
C MET A 114 10.32 1.63 -9.88
N GLU A 115 11.34 2.42 -10.20
CA GLU A 115 12.46 2.67 -9.29
C GLU A 115 11.99 3.35 -7.99
N MET A 116 11.09 4.32 -8.10
CA MET A 116 10.49 4.99 -6.94
C MET A 116 9.71 4.01 -6.06
N LEU A 117 8.87 3.15 -6.65
CA LEU A 117 8.09 2.15 -5.92
C LEU A 117 9.00 1.09 -5.26
N GLU A 118 10.00 0.58 -6.00
CA GLU A 118 11.01 -0.32 -5.42
C GLU A 118 11.68 0.33 -4.20
N GLY A 119 12.02 1.61 -4.30
CA GLY A 119 12.64 2.39 -3.20
C GLY A 119 11.77 2.41 -1.95
N ILE A 120 10.47 2.59 -2.08
CA ILE A 120 9.54 2.57 -0.95
C ILE A 120 9.55 1.20 -0.25
N TYR A 121 9.37 0.10 -1.01
CA TYR A 121 9.39 -1.23 -0.42
C TYR A 121 10.73 -1.55 0.26
N LEU A 122 11.85 -1.24 -0.39
CA LEU A 122 13.18 -1.49 0.18
C LEU A 122 13.45 -0.69 1.45
N LYS A 123 12.89 0.52 1.55
CA LYS A 123 13.05 1.38 2.73
C LYS A 123 12.17 0.96 3.89
N HIS A 124 10.93 0.53 3.62
CA HIS A 124 9.90 0.34 4.65
C HIS A 124 9.61 -1.15 4.97
N THR A 125 10.27 -2.09 4.29
CA THR A 125 10.07 -3.53 4.52
C THR A 125 11.39 -4.26 4.78
N LYS A 126 11.32 -5.56 5.05
CA LYS A 126 12.50 -6.43 5.20
C LYS A 126 12.91 -7.10 3.87
N ILE A 127 12.23 -6.77 2.77
CA ILE A 127 12.44 -7.40 1.46
C ILE A 127 13.79 -6.96 0.89
N LYS A 128 14.61 -7.91 0.47
CA LYS A 128 15.88 -7.62 -0.20
C LYS A 128 15.65 -7.35 -1.69
N LYS A 129 16.49 -6.52 -2.30
CA LYS A 129 16.34 -6.07 -3.72
C LYS A 129 16.11 -7.23 -4.71
N LYS A 130 16.85 -8.32 -4.61
CA LYS A 130 16.67 -9.50 -5.49
C LYS A 130 15.28 -10.12 -5.29
N GLN A 131 14.90 -10.32 -4.03
CA GLN A 131 13.59 -10.89 -3.69
C GLN A 131 12.44 -9.98 -4.13
N LEU A 132 12.57 -8.65 -3.98
CA LEU A 132 11.57 -7.70 -4.44
C LEU A 132 11.34 -7.80 -5.95
N LYS A 133 12.44 -7.83 -6.73
CA LYS A 133 12.36 -7.99 -8.19
C LYS A 133 11.68 -9.29 -8.62
N ASP A 134 11.87 -10.37 -7.87
CA ASP A 134 11.23 -11.65 -8.14
C ASP A 134 9.73 -11.63 -7.78
N LEU A 135 9.37 -10.95 -6.68
CA LEU A 135 7.97 -10.77 -6.26
C LEU A 135 7.18 -9.88 -7.22
N LEU A 136 7.77 -8.75 -7.64
CA LEU A 136 7.10 -7.78 -8.52
C LEU A 136 6.75 -8.34 -9.89
N LYS A 137 7.44 -9.39 -10.36
CA LYS A 137 7.14 -10.07 -11.64
C LYS A 137 5.95 -11.03 -11.56
N ARG A 138 5.36 -11.22 -10.39
CA ARG A 138 4.38 -12.26 -10.13
C ARG A 138 3.14 -11.67 -9.47
N ASP A 139 1.96 -12.07 -9.92
CA ASP A 139 0.68 -11.69 -9.30
C ASP A 139 0.30 -12.70 -8.22
N LEU A 140 1.10 -12.77 -7.15
CA LEU A 140 0.89 -13.70 -6.04
C LEU A 140 0.31 -12.98 -4.82
N TRP A 141 -0.81 -13.48 -4.34
CA TRP A 141 -1.39 -13.07 -3.07
C TRP A 141 -0.59 -13.62 -1.90
N LEU A 142 -0.10 -12.72 -1.07
CA LEU A 142 0.68 -13.03 0.13
C LEU A 142 -0.27 -13.14 1.31
N ASN A 143 -0.24 -14.29 2.00
CA ASN A 143 -1.00 -14.48 3.24
C ASN A 143 -0.38 -13.67 4.39
N PRO A 144 -1.07 -13.51 5.53
CA PRO A 144 -0.59 -12.69 6.66
C PRO A 144 0.79 -13.09 7.17
N GLN A 145 1.05 -14.39 7.28
CA GLN A 145 2.34 -14.89 7.74
C GLN A 145 3.48 -14.47 6.80
N LYS A 146 3.24 -14.56 5.49
CA LYS A 146 4.22 -14.12 4.50
C LYS A 146 4.43 -12.62 4.51
N CYS A 147 3.38 -11.84 4.72
CA CYS A 147 3.46 -10.39 4.88
C CYS A 147 4.32 -9.99 6.10
N LEU A 148 4.14 -10.69 7.22
CA LEU A 148 4.93 -10.49 8.44
C LEU A 148 6.41 -10.86 8.24
N GLU A 149 6.70 -12.00 7.61
CA GLU A 149 8.06 -12.43 7.28
C GLU A 149 8.80 -11.42 6.41
N LEU A 150 8.10 -10.87 5.40
CA LEU A 150 8.63 -9.89 4.47
C LEU A 150 8.70 -8.47 5.08
N GLY A 151 8.11 -8.26 6.26
CA GLY A 151 8.04 -6.97 6.92
C GLY A 151 7.14 -5.97 6.19
N LEU A 152 6.18 -6.47 5.42
CA LEU A 152 5.10 -5.65 4.85
C LEU A 152 4.16 -5.17 5.96
N VAL A 153 4.04 -5.94 7.03
CA VAL A 153 3.30 -5.63 8.25
C VAL A 153 4.15 -5.96 9.47
N ASP A 154 3.78 -5.40 10.63
CA ASP A 154 4.45 -5.60 11.90
C ASP A 154 3.70 -6.60 12.78
N GLU A 155 2.38 -6.77 12.59
CA GLU A 155 1.53 -7.62 13.40
C GLU A 155 0.39 -8.24 12.61
N ILE A 156 -0.03 -9.45 13.03
CA ILE A 156 -1.22 -10.13 12.55
C ILE A 156 -2.29 -10.05 13.64
N ILE A 157 -3.40 -9.37 13.33
CA ILE A 157 -4.56 -9.27 14.23
C ILE A 157 -5.41 -10.53 14.06
N LYS A 158 -5.66 -11.21 15.18
CA LYS A 158 -6.56 -12.36 15.26
C LYS A 158 -7.94 -11.92 15.70
N TYR A 159 -8.96 -12.54 15.15
CA TYR A 159 -10.32 -12.36 15.63
C TYR A 159 -10.54 -13.22 16.88
N GLU A 160 -10.58 -12.60 18.03
CA GLU A 160 -11.03 -13.26 19.25
C GLU A 160 -12.55 -13.26 19.26
N ARG A 161 -13.16 -14.45 19.29
CA ARG A 161 -14.58 -14.58 19.67
C ARG A 161 -14.62 -14.51 21.18
N GLY A 162 -15.19 -13.43 21.71
CA GLY A 162 -15.56 -13.34 23.10
C GLY A 162 -16.65 -14.37 23.48
#